data_270ed8accb885ea947ad43d7b5c999f7
#
_entry.id   270ed8accb885ea947ad43d7b5c999f7
#
_cell.length_a   1.000
_cell.length_b   1.000
_cell.length_c   1.000
_cell.angle_alpha   90.00
_cell.angle_beta   90.00
_cell.angle_gamma   90.00
#
_symmetry.space_group_name_H-M   'P 1'
#
loop_
_entity.id
_entity.type
_entity.pdbx_description
1 polymer ?
#
loop_
_entity_poly.entity_id
_entity_poly.type
_entity_poly.pdbx_seq_one_letter_code
_entity_poly.pdbx_strand_id
1 'polypeptide(L)'
;ELESDRAQLDARLRDGAARWAPLIATFKPDRWKGTLDYTTMRGTAASLPFAATLAHVFNHGTHHRGQITAALTALGQPCPELDFVYFLQNLTKP
;
A
#
# COMPACT_ATOMS: atom_id res chain seq x y z
N GLU A 1 -11.33 10.82 -8.98
CA GLU A 1 -11.21 12.16 -8.42
C GLU A 1 -10.44 12.14 -7.11
N LEU A 2 -9.55 13.11 -6.91
CA LEU A 2 -8.75 13.21 -5.71
C LEU A 2 -9.52 13.92 -4.59
N GLU A 3 -9.40 13.39 -3.38
CA GLU A 3 -9.95 14.04 -2.20
C GLU A 3 -9.14 15.29 -1.87
N SER A 4 -9.79 16.45 -1.85
CA SER A 4 -9.14 17.74 -1.56
C SER A 4 -9.23 18.13 -0.08
N ASP A 5 -10.15 17.56 0.68
CA ASP A 5 -10.28 17.84 2.11
C ASP A 5 -9.27 16.99 2.89
N ARG A 6 -8.40 17.64 3.65
CA ARG A 6 -7.32 16.99 4.38
C ARG A 6 -7.82 15.98 5.41
N ALA A 7 -8.86 16.33 6.17
CA ALA A 7 -9.40 15.46 7.20
C ALA A 7 -10.06 14.22 6.60
N GLN A 8 -10.78 14.40 5.49
CA GLN A 8 -11.40 13.29 4.77
C GLN A 8 -10.34 12.41 4.10
N LEU A 9 -9.30 13.00 3.54
CA LEU A 9 -8.19 12.24 2.97
C LEU A 9 -7.52 11.35 4.03
N ASP A 10 -7.21 11.91 5.20
CA ASP A 10 -6.62 11.15 6.30
C ASP A 10 -7.53 9.99 6.71
N ALA A 11 -8.83 10.25 6.90
CA ALA A 11 -9.81 9.22 7.27
C ALA A 11 -9.89 8.10 6.22
N ARG A 12 -9.92 8.44 4.94
CA ARG A 12 -9.99 7.46 3.85
C ARG A 12 -8.72 6.61 3.76
N LEU A 13 -7.56 7.20 3.95
CA LEU A 13 -6.29 6.46 3.95
C LEU A 13 -6.21 5.47 5.12
N ARG A 14 -6.60 5.92 6.32
CA ARG A 14 -6.60 5.05 7.50
C ARG A 14 -7.61 3.91 7.37
N ASP A 15 -8.82 4.21 6.90
CA ASP A 15 -9.85 3.21 6.67
C ASP A 15 -9.40 2.19 5.62
N GLY A 16 -8.84 2.66 4.51
CA GLY A 16 -8.32 1.78 3.47
C GLY A 16 -7.21 0.87 3.96
N ALA A 17 -6.27 1.41 4.74
CA ALA A 17 -5.19 0.62 5.33
C ALA A 17 -5.72 -0.44 6.30
N ALA A 18 -6.72 -0.10 7.12
CA ALA A 18 -7.31 -1.02 8.09
C ALA A 18 -8.05 -2.19 7.46
N ARG A 19 -8.46 -2.07 6.20
CA ARG A 19 -9.20 -3.14 5.49
C ARG A 19 -8.30 -4.25 4.94
N TRP A 20 -7.00 -4.04 4.85
CA TRP A 20 -6.09 -5.03 4.26
C TRP A 20 -6.01 -6.33 5.06
N ALA A 21 -5.78 -6.26 6.37
CA ALA A 21 -5.61 -7.48 7.19
C ALA A 21 -6.86 -8.37 7.19
N PRO A 22 -8.09 -7.84 7.40
CA PRO A 22 -9.29 -8.67 7.28
C PRO A 22 -9.47 -9.26 5.89
N LEU A 23 -9.16 -8.51 4.83
CA LEU A 23 -9.26 -9.00 3.45
C LEU A 23 -8.29 -10.16 3.22
N ILE A 24 -7.03 -10.00 3.60
CA ILE A 24 -6.00 -11.04 3.42
C ILE A 24 -6.41 -12.31 4.18
N ALA A 25 -7.00 -12.18 5.36
CA ALA A 25 -7.45 -13.31 6.16
C ALA A 25 -8.55 -14.12 5.47
N THR A 26 -9.27 -13.55 4.50
CA THR A 26 -10.30 -14.27 3.73
C THR A 26 -9.73 -15.13 2.61
N PHE A 27 -8.47 -14.94 2.23
CA PHE A 27 -7.88 -15.65 1.11
C PHE A 27 -7.60 -17.10 1.47
N LYS A 28 -8.15 -18.04 0.70
CA LYS A 28 -7.87 -19.45 0.84
C LYS A 28 -6.49 -19.79 0.27
N PRO A 29 -5.83 -20.86 0.72
CA PRO A 29 -4.50 -21.25 0.23
C PRO A 29 -4.39 -21.31 -1.29
N ASP A 30 -5.40 -21.81 -1.97
CA ASP A 30 -5.40 -21.93 -3.44
C ASP A 30 -5.38 -20.57 -4.14
N ARG A 31 -5.89 -19.52 -3.47
CA ARG A 31 -5.90 -18.16 -4.05
C ARG A 31 -4.48 -17.65 -4.30
N TRP A 32 -3.55 -18.02 -3.43
CA TRP A 32 -2.14 -17.59 -3.55
C TRP A 32 -1.42 -18.19 -4.76
N LYS A 33 -1.92 -19.33 -5.27
CA LYS A 33 -1.36 -20.00 -6.45
C LYS A 33 -2.06 -19.62 -7.75
N GLY A 34 -3.14 -18.85 -7.66
CA GLY A 34 -3.95 -18.46 -8.81
C GLY A 34 -3.49 -17.20 -9.48
N THR A 35 -4.36 -16.70 -10.34
CA THR A 35 -4.14 -15.47 -11.09
C THR A 35 -5.13 -14.39 -10.68
N LEU A 36 -4.76 -13.14 -10.92
CA LEU A 36 -5.64 -12.00 -10.87
C LEU A 36 -5.96 -11.59 -12.31
N ASP A 37 -7.22 -11.70 -12.68
CA ASP A 37 -7.69 -11.30 -13.99
C ASP A 37 -8.38 -9.94 -13.86
N TYR A 38 -8.00 -9.00 -14.69
CA TYR A 38 -8.56 -7.65 -14.62
C TYR A 38 -8.51 -6.97 -15.98
N THR A 39 -9.18 -5.84 -16.07
CA THR A 39 -9.13 -4.99 -17.25
C THR A 39 -8.32 -3.74 -16.92
N THR A 40 -7.32 -3.45 -17.75
CA THR A 40 -6.49 -2.25 -17.57
C THR A 40 -7.31 -0.99 -17.83
N MET A 41 -6.78 0.15 -17.44
CA MET A 41 -7.42 1.45 -17.71
C MET A 41 -7.57 1.72 -19.21
N ARG A 42 -6.77 1.05 -20.04
CA ARG A 42 -6.87 1.14 -21.51
C ARG A 42 -7.88 0.17 -22.10
N GLY A 43 -8.60 -0.59 -21.28
CA GLY A 43 -9.61 -1.53 -21.72
C GLY A 43 -9.06 -2.88 -22.17
N THR A 44 -7.80 -3.17 -21.91
CA THR A 44 -7.15 -4.44 -22.29
C THR A 44 -7.25 -5.45 -21.15
N ALA A 45 -7.63 -6.69 -21.48
CA ALA A 45 -7.65 -7.77 -20.51
C ALA A 45 -6.21 -8.13 -20.07
N ALA A 46 -6.02 -8.36 -18.78
CA ALA A 46 -4.73 -8.74 -18.23
C ALA A 46 -4.91 -9.86 -17.20
N SER A 47 -3.92 -10.73 -17.10
CA SER A 47 -3.88 -11.83 -16.12
C SER A 47 -2.47 -11.93 -15.56
N LEU A 48 -2.34 -11.82 -14.24
CA LEU A 48 -1.06 -11.85 -13.55
C LEU A 48 -1.12 -12.84 -12.38
N PRO A 49 0.04 -13.39 -11.97
CA PRO A 49 0.07 -14.20 -10.74
C PRO A 49 -0.44 -13.41 -9.55
N PHE A 50 -1.37 -13.98 -8.81
CA PHE A 50 -2.04 -13.26 -7.71
C PHE A 50 -1.06 -12.84 -6.61
N ALA A 51 -0.23 -13.77 -6.11
CA ALA A 51 0.69 -13.47 -5.03
C ALA A 51 1.72 -12.40 -5.41
N ALA A 52 2.29 -12.50 -6.62
CA ALA A 52 3.26 -11.52 -7.10
C ALA A 52 2.62 -10.14 -7.29
N THR A 53 1.38 -10.10 -7.77
CA THR A 53 0.65 -8.84 -7.95
C THR A 53 0.33 -8.18 -6.61
N LEU A 54 -0.06 -8.97 -5.61
CA LEU A 54 -0.28 -8.44 -4.26
C LEU A 54 1.01 -7.89 -3.65
N ALA A 55 2.12 -8.61 -3.82
CA ALA A 55 3.44 -8.13 -3.39
C ALA A 55 3.80 -6.82 -4.09
N HIS A 56 3.48 -6.69 -5.38
CA HIS A 56 3.69 -5.45 -6.12
C HIS A 56 2.94 -4.27 -5.48
N VAL A 57 1.70 -4.44 -5.06
CA VAL A 57 0.91 -3.37 -4.43
C VAL A 57 1.64 -2.79 -3.23
N PHE A 58 2.14 -3.64 -2.34
CA PHE A 58 2.85 -3.17 -1.14
C PHE A 58 4.23 -2.58 -1.47
N ASN A 59 4.95 -3.19 -2.39
CA ASN A 59 6.25 -2.67 -2.84
C ASN A 59 6.09 -1.30 -3.53
N HIS A 60 5.05 -1.15 -4.34
CA HIS A 60 4.76 0.11 -5.01
C HIS A 60 4.41 1.22 -4.01
N GLY A 61 3.77 0.87 -2.89
CA GLY A 61 3.55 1.81 -1.79
C GLY A 61 4.85 2.38 -1.23
N THR A 62 5.89 1.59 -1.14
CA THR A 62 7.21 2.06 -0.72
C THR A 62 7.74 3.16 -1.66
N HIS A 63 7.57 2.97 -2.97
CA HIS A 63 7.94 3.97 -3.96
C HIS A 63 7.25 5.32 -3.71
N HIS A 64 5.94 5.31 -3.52
CA HIS A 64 5.18 6.53 -3.29
C HIS A 64 5.48 7.16 -1.92
N ARG A 65 5.68 6.37 -0.88
CA ARG A 65 6.11 6.89 0.42
C ARG A 65 7.46 7.59 0.31
N GLY A 66 8.38 7.05 -0.47
CA GLY A 66 9.66 7.70 -0.76
C GLY A 66 9.49 9.05 -1.45
N GLN A 67 8.57 9.16 -2.40
CA GLN A 67 8.26 10.42 -3.07
C GLN A 67 7.69 11.44 -2.08
N ILE A 68 6.78 11.03 -1.19
CA ILE A 68 6.18 11.92 -0.20
C ILE A 68 7.24 12.42 0.78
N THR A 69 8.10 11.54 1.28
CA THR A 69 9.16 11.92 2.23
C THR A 69 10.18 12.87 1.58
N ALA A 70 10.52 12.64 0.32
CA ALA A 70 11.38 13.56 -0.43
C ALA A 70 10.76 14.94 -0.57
N ALA A 71 9.45 15.01 -0.88
CA ALA A 71 8.73 16.27 -0.99
C ALA A 71 8.67 17.00 0.35
N LEU A 72 8.39 16.31 1.45
CA LEU A 72 8.38 16.90 2.79
C LEU A 72 9.75 17.46 3.15
N THR A 73 10.81 16.71 2.89
CA THR A 73 12.19 17.15 3.14
C THR A 73 12.52 18.41 2.33
N ALA A 74 12.16 18.42 1.05
CA ALA A 74 12.38 19.58 0.19
C ALA A 74 11.63 20.83 0.69
N LEU A 75 10.48 20.66 1.34
CA LEU A 75 9.69 21.74 1.92
C LEU A 75 10.14 22.09 3.36
N GLY A 76 11.20 21.48 3.87
CA GLY A 76 11.71 21.74 5.21
C GLY A 76 10.80 21.19 6.33
N GLN A 77 9.93 20.24 6.01
CA GLN A 77 9.00 19.66 6.99
C GLN A 77 9.59 18.40 7.64
N PRO A 78 9.21 18.13 8.91
CA PRO A 78 9.61 16.88 9.56
C PRO A 78 9.09 15.68 8.80
N CYS A 79 9.89 14.61 8.78
CA CYS A 79 9.56 13.39 8.06
C CYS A 79 9.81 12.20 8.97
N PRO A 80 8.82 11.27 9.13
CA PRO A 80 9.04 10.09 9.94
C PRO A 80 9.99 9.11 9.26
N GLU A 81 10.62 8.26 10.07
CA GLU A 81 11.43 7.16 9.58
C GLU A 81 10.51 6.06 9.03
N LEU A 82 10.59 5.81 7.73
CA LEU A 82 9.70 4.86 7.05
C LEU A 82 10.39 3.57 6.61
N ASP A 83 11.70 3.43 6.86
CA ASP A 83 12.38 2.18 6.55
C ASP A 83 11.80 1.02 7.36
N PHE A 84 11.68 -0.11 6.70
CA PHE A 84 11.05 -1.29 7.30
C PHE A 84 11.76 -1.76 8.57
N VAL A 85 13.07 -1.54 8.66
CA VAL A 85 13.84 -1.90 9.85
C VAL A 85 13.34 -1.17 11.10
N TYR A 86 12.94 0.08 10.98
CA TYR A 86 12.40 0.84 12.12
C TYR A 86 11.04 0.31 12.57
N PHE A 87 10.22 -0.11 11.63
CA PHE A 87 8.97 -0.81 11.95
C PHE A 87 9.24 -2.07 12.75
N LEU A 88 10.20 -2.90 12.30
CA LEU A 88 10.58 -4.11 13.01
C LEU A 88 11.11 -3.83 14.41
N GLN A 89 11.92 -2.80 14.57
CA GLN A 89 12.43 -2.39 15.88
C GLN A 89 11.30 -1.99 16.82
N ASN A 90 10.29 -1.31 16.32
CA ASN A 90 9.14 -0.91 17.14
C ASN A 90 8.31 -2.11 17.61
N LEU A 91 8.21 -3.16 16.80
CA LEU A 91 7.50 -4.38 17.20
C LEU A 91 8.21 -5.13 18.35
N THR A 92 9.51 -4.97 18.50
CA THR A 92 10.31 -5.67 19.51
C THR A 92 10.54 -4.85 20.78
N LYS A 93 10.08 -3.62 20.83
CA LYS A 93 10.17 -2.81 22.05
C LYS A 93 9.21 -3.33 23.13
N PRO A 94 9.66 -3.38 24.41
CA PRO A 94 8.80 -3.77 25.50
C PRO A 94 7.66 -2.78 25.76
#